data_5c62f081a551e8789a47a97b04359eb9
#
_entry.id   5c62f081a551e8789a47a97b04359eb9
#
_cell.length_a   1.000
_cell.length_b   1.000
_cell.length_c   1.000
_cell.angle_alpha   90.00
_cell.angle_beta   90.00
_cell.angle_gamma   90.00
#
_symmetry.space_group_name_H-M   'P 1'
#
loop_
_entity.id
_entity.type
_entity.pdbx_description
1 polymer ?
#
loop_
_entity_poly.entity_id
_entity_poly.type
_entity_poly.pdbx_seq_one_letter_code
_entity_poly.pdbx_strand_id
1 'polypeptide(L)'
;EGETYVSWYTFGDVYLSSVRTALDAAMEAKGLKVVDKDSNANQQTQTDDINTALVTGANAIVINLVESGAIGTAENLMNAVSAQNLPVVFFNRAVSTDNAEAEALFKGYDKSVFVGTDFTQAGIMQGKMIGEYVLEHFDELDLNHDGKISYVMFKGDEANQEAIARTKYGVECADEVLTAA
;
A
#
# COMPACT_ATOMS: atom_id res chain seq x y z
N GLU A 1 -2.14 -28.29 -13.81
CA GLU A 1 -1.55 -26.94 -13.85
C GLU A 1 -2.39 -26.06 -12.94
N GLY A 2 -1.83 -25.63 -11.81
CA GLY A 2 -2.53 -24.82 -10.81
C GLY A 2 -2.75 -23.39 -11.28
N GLU A 3 -3.66 -22.68 -10.61
CA GLU A 3 -4.02 -21.30 -10.92
C GLU A 3 -3.29 -20.34 -9.97
N THR A 4 -2.90 -19.17 -10.48
CA THR A 4 -2.45 -18.06 -9.67
C THR A 4 -3.66 -17.31 -9.16
N TYR A 5 -3.83 -17.27 -7.85
CA TYR A 5 -4.95 -16.61 -7.21
C TYR A 5 -4.58 -15.19 -6.80
N VAL A 6 -5.35 -14.21 -7.25
CA VAL A 6 -5.13 -12.79 -6.94
C VAL A 6 -6.30 -12.27 -6.11
N SER A 7 -6.02 -11.92 -4.87
CA SER A 7 -6.98 -11.36 -3.94
C SER A 7 -6.87 -9.83 -3.91
N TRP A 8 -7.91 -9.14 -4.32
CA TRP A 8 -7.97 -7.70 -4.39
C TRP A 8 -8.69 -7.11 -3.18
N TYR A 9 -8.22 -5.96 -2.71
CA TYR A 9 -8.92 -5.16 -1.69
C TYR A 9 -10.38 -4.89 -2.11
N THR A 10 -10.56 -4.32 -3.30
CA THR A 10 -11.86 -4.13 -3.94
C THR A 10 -11.72 -3.89 -5.44
N PHE A 11 -12.72 -4.34 -6.19
CA PHE A 11 -12.83 -4.03 -7.62
C PHE A 11 -13.35 -2.61 -7.90
N GLY A 12 -13.96 -1.97 -6.89
CA GLY A 12 -14.53 -0.64 -7.00
C GLY A 12 -13.50 0.50 -7.05
N ASP A 13 -12.24 0.24 -6.76
CA ASP A 13 -11.17 1.23 -6.81
C ASP A 13 -10.68 1.45 -8.24
N VAL A 14 -10.70 2.72 -8.71
CA VAL A 14 -10.34 3.08 -10.09
C VAL A 14 -8.86 2.79 -10.40
N TYR A 15 -7.96 3.10 -9.44
CA TYR A 15 -6.54 2.83 -9.59
C TYR A 15 -6.29 1.31 -9.65
N LEU A 16 -6.85 0.56 -8.70
CA LEU A 16 -6.69 -0.90 -8.68
C LEU A 16 -7.29 -1.58 -9.91
N SER A 17 -8.34 -1.02 -10.50
CA SER A 17 -8.89 -1.52 -11.77
C SER A 17 -7.87 -1.42 -12.91
N SER A 18 -7.10 -0.34 -12.98
CA SER A 18 -6.03 -0.20 -13.98
C SER A 18 -4.88 -1.17 -13.72
N VAL A 19 -4.50 -1.34 -12.44
CA VAL A 19 -3.46 -2.30 -12.04
C VAL A 19 -3.89 -3.73 -12.37
N ARG A 20 -5.15 -4.10 -12.11
CA ARG A 20 -5.69 -5.42 -12.42
C ARG A 20 -5.60 -5.73 -13.91
N THR A 21 -6.07 -4.82 -14.76
CA THR A 21 -5.99 -4.99 -16.22
C THR A 21 -4.53 -5.21 -16.66
N ALA A 22 -3.58 -4.46 -16.12
CA ALA A 22 -2.17 -4.60 -16.49
C ALA A 22 -1.56 -5.91 -15.94
N LEU A 23 -1.92 -6.30 -14.71
CA LEU A 23 -1.45 -7.53 -14.08
C LEU A 23 -1.94 -8.76 -14.84
N ASP A 24 -3.24 -8.81 -15.16
CA ASP A 24 -3.85 -9.91 -15.92
C ASP A 24 -3.17 -10.08 -17.26
N ALA A 25 -3.01 -9.00 -18.02
CA ALA A 25 -2.31 -9.04 -19.29
C ALA A 25 -0.85 -9.51 -19.17
N ALA A 26 -0.14 -9.09 -18.12
CA ALA A 26 1.24 -9.51 -17.89
C ALA A 26 1.34 -10.99 -17.49
N MET A 27 0.41 -11.50 -16.70
CA MET A 27 0.35 -12.91 -16.31
C MET A 27 -0.06 -13.81 -17.49
N GLU A 28 -1.06 -13.40 -18.28
CA GLU A 28 -1.47 -14.11 -19.48
C GLU A 28 -0.32 -14.21 -20.51
N ALA A 29 0.42 -13.12 -20.70
CA ALA A 29 1.61 -13.11 -21.58
C ALA A 29 2.71 -14.09 -21.11
N LYS A 30 2.69 -14.49 -19.85
CA LYS A 30 3.58 -15.50 -19.27
C LYS A 30 2.98 -16.91 -19.24
N GLY A 31 1.77 -17.08 -19.76
CA GLY A 31 1.07 -18.36 -19.77
C GLY A 31 0.51 -18.78 -18.41
N LEU A 32 0.38 -17.84 -17.47
CA LEU A 32 -0.20 -18.09 -16.15
C LEU A 32 -1.71 -17.99 -16.22
N LYS A 33 -2.41 -18.92 -15.57
CA LYS A 33 -3.84 -18.80 -15.34
C LYS A 33 -4.10 -17.98 -14.09
N VAL A 34 -4.94 -16.97 -14.20
CA VAL A 34 -5.29 -16.06 -13.11
C VAL A 34 -6.73 -16.28 -12.67
N VAL A 35 -6.94 -16.23 -11.36
CA VAL A 35 -8.25 -16.18 -10.74
C VAL A 35 -8.32 -14.97 -9.82
N ASP A 36 -8.99 -13.92 -10.28
CA ASP A 36 -9.21 -12.71 -9.50
C ASP A 36 -10.40 -12.86 -8.55
N LYS A 37 -10.22 -12.35 -7.35
CA LYS A 37 -11.27 -12.27 -6.34
C LYS A 37 -11.37 -10.89 -5.72
N ASP A 38 -12.60 -10.40 -5.64
CA ASP A 38 -12.93 -9.15 -4.96
C ASP A 38 -13.23 -9.44 -3.49
N SER A 39 -12.41 -8.91 -2.60
CA SER A 39 -12.67 -9.02 -1.16
C SER A 39 -13.73 -8.01 -0.70
N ASN A 40 -14.18 -7.11 -1.59
CA ASN A 40 -15.19 -6.11 -1.29
C ASN A 40 -14.91 -5.30 -0.01
N ALA A 41 -13.64 -4.93 0.18
CA ALA A 41 -13.11 -4.23 1.35
C ALA A 41 -13.41 -4.95 2.69
N ASN A 42 -13.55 -6.27 2.68
CA ASN A 42 -13.84 -7.08 3.86
C ASN A 42 -12.70 -8.09 4.10
N GLN A 43 -11.99 -7.96 5.22
CA GLN A 43 -10.84 -8.82 5.55
C GLN A 43 -11.25 -10.28 5.78
N GLN A 44 -12.41 -10.53 6.39
CA GLN A 44 -12.88 -11.90 6.59
C GLN A 44 -13.13 -12.60 5.26
N THR A 45 -13.79 -11.91 4.31
CA THR A 45 -14.00 -12.41 2.95
C THR A 45 -12.66 -12.73 2.28
N GLN A 46 -11.67 -11.83 2.40
CA GLN A 46 -10.33 -12.07 1.86
C GLN A 46 -9.68 -13.33 2.42
N THR A 47 -9.75 -13.49 3.73
CA THR A 47 -9.16 -14.65 4.44
C THR A 47 -9.83 -15.95 4.03
N ASP A 48 -11.16 -15.99 3.97
CA ASP A 48 -11.94 -17.18 3.61
C ASP A 48 -11.70 -17.58 2.15
N ASP A 49 -11.63 -16.62 1.25
CA ASP A 49 -11.35 -16.82 -0.15
C ASP A 49 -9.92 -17.35 -0.38
N ILE A 50 -8.92 -16.80 0.30
CA ILE A 50 -7.54 -17.31 0.23
C ILE A 50 -7.46 -18.75 0.77
N ASN A 51 -8.07 -19.03 1.92
CA ASN A 51 -8.13 -20.40 2.46
C ASN A 51 -8.80 -21.36 1.48
N THR A 52 -9.87 -20.94 0.80
CA THR A 52 -10.52 -21.72 -0.24
C THR A 52 -9.58 -21.97 -1.42
N ALA A 53 -8.85 -20.96 -1.89
CA ALA A 53 -7.87 -21.10 -2.97
C ALA A 53 -6.78 -22.14 -2.62
N LEU A 54 -6.28 -22.12 -1.37
CA LEU A 54 -5.27 -23.05 -0.91
C LEU A 54 -5.74 -24.51 -0.95
N VAL A 55 -7.00 -24.79 -0.58
CA VAL A 55 -7.54 -26.18 -0.61
C VAL A 55 -8.00 -26.60 -2.00
N THR A 56 -8.28 -25.66 -2.90
CA THR A 56 -8.67 -25.96 -4.29
C THR A 56 -7.51 -26.07 -5.27
N GLY A 57 -6.27 -25.90 -4.80
CA GLY A 57 -5.07 -26.19 -5.58
C GLY A 57 -4.48 -24.97 -6.29
N ALA A 58 -4.60 -23.77 -5.70
CA ALA A 58 -3.80 -22.63 -6.12
C ALA A 58 -2.31 -22.98 -6.06
N ASN A 59 -1.51 -22.46 -6.99
CA ASN A 59 -0.06 -22.65 -7.02
C ASN A 59 0.73 -21.40 -6.63
N ALA A 60 0.07 -20.26 -6.53
CA ALA A 60 0.61 -18.99 -6.03
C ALA A 60 -0.52 -18.12 -5.53
N ILE A 61 -0.23 -17.28 -4.54
CA ILE A 61 -1.17 -16.31 -3.98
C ILE A 61 -0.61 -14.89 -4.13
N VAL A 62 -1.41 -13.98 -4.66
CA VAL A 62 -1.09 -12.55 -4.82
C VAL A 62 -2.12 -11.75 -4.03
N ILE A 63 -1.68 -10.88 -3.11
CA ILE A 63 -2.55 -10.28 -2.09
C ILE A 63 -2.46 -8.75 -2.12
N ASN A 64 -3.56 -8.08 -2.42
CA ASN A 64 -3.78 -6.68 -2.13
C ASN A 64 -4.54 -6.57 -0.80
N LEU A 65 -3.80 -6.44 0.30
CA LEU A 65 -4.31 -6.63 1.66
C LEU A 65 -5.46 -5.67 2.01
N VAL A 66 -6.57 -6.17 2.57
CA VAL A 66 -7.70 -5.34 2.99
C VAL A 66 -7.34 -4.51 4.22
N GLU A 67 -6.86 -5.14 5.29
CA GLU A 67 -6.39 -4.43 6.49
C GLU A 67 -4.93 -3.99 6.32
N SER A 68 -4.73 -2.93 5.54
CA SER A 68 -3.40 -2.35 5.34
C SER A 68 -2.78 -1.92 6.67
N GLY A 69 -1.51 -2.25 6.85
CA GLY A 69 -0.77 -1.89 8.08
C GLY A 69 -1.02 -2.81 9.28
N ALA A 70 -1.88 -3.82 9.15
CA ALA A 70 -2.17 -4.79 10.20
C ALA A 70 -1.23 -6.01 10.09
N ILE A 71 -0.07 -5.94 10.75
CA ILE A 71 0.95 -7.01 10.66
C ILE A 71 0.39 -8.39 11.04
N GLY A 72 -0.43 -8.49 12.07
CA GLY A 72 -1.02 -9.77 12.49
C GLY A 72 -1.90 -10.42 11.42
N THR A 73 -2.62 -9.62 10.63
CA THR A 73 -3.40 -10.13 9.49
C THR A 73 -2.47 -10.64 8.38
N ALA A 74 -1.42 -9.89 8.05
CA ALA A 74 -0.44 -10.31 7.06
C ALA A 74 0.32 -11.59 7.49
N GLU A 75 0.70 -11.71 8.77
CA GLU A 75 1.30 -12.91 9.35
C GLU A 75 0.39 -14.14 9.24
N ASN A 76 -0.89 -13.98 9.55
CA ASN A 76 -1.86 -15.07 9.45
C ASN A 76 -1.98 -15.58 8.01
N LEU A 77 -2.10 -14.68 7.04
CA LEU A 77 -2.17 -15.04 5.62
C LEU A 77 -0.84 -15.64 5.13
N MET A 78 0.30 -15.07 5.51
CA MET A 78 1.64 -15.60 5.21
C MET A 78 1.79 -17.04 5.74
N ASN A 79 1.39 -17.28 7.00
CA ASN A 79 1.47 -18.60 7.63
C ASN A 79 0.59 -19.62 6.92
N ALA A 80 -0.63 -19.26 6.51
CA ALA A 80 -1.50 -20.14 5.77
C ALA A 80 -0.89 -20.55 4.41
N VAL A 81 -0.31 -19.59 3.68
CA VAL A 81 0.29 -19.86 2.36
C VAL A 81 1.60 -20.64 2.49
N SER A 82 2.47 -20.26 3.45
CA SER A 82 3.76 -20.93 3.70
C SER A 82 3.59 -22.37 4.16
N ALA A 83 2.53 -22.69 4.90
CA ALA A 83 2.18 -24.07 5.29
C ALA A 83 1.95 -24.99 4.08
N GLN A 84 1.55 -24.44 2.94
CA GLN A 84 1.41 -25.15 1.67
C GLN A 84 2.68 -25.06 0.80
N ASN A 85 3.73 -24.39 1.30
CA ASN A 85 5.00 -24.15 0.59
C ASN A 85 4.82 -23.40 -0.75
N LEU A 86 3.81 -22.52 -0.85
CA LEU A 86 3.46 -21.78 -2.06
C LEU A 86 4.08 -20.38 -2.07
N PRO A 87 4.42 -19.83 -3.23
CA PRO A 87 4.85 -18.43 -3.34
C PRO A 87 3.71 -17.47 -3.00
N VAL A 88 4.05 -16.38 -2.33
CA VAL A 88 3.11 -15.30 -2.00
C VAL A 88 3.70 -13.94 -2.34
N VAL A 89 2.89 -13.11 -2.98
CA VAL A 89 3.23 -11.72 -3.30
C VAL A 89 2.21 -10.83 -2.62
N PHE A 90 2.66 -9.98 -1.71
CA PHE A 90 1.85 -8.85 -1.25
C PHE A 90 2.15 -7.63 -2.12
N PHE A 91 1.13 -6.85 -2.45
CA PHE A 91 1.36 -5.69 -3.32
C PHE A 91 0.50 -4.48 -2.95
N ASN A 92 0.99 -3.30 -3.33
CA ASN A 92 0.39 -1.98 -3.20
C ASN A 92 0.11 -1.57 -1.73
N ARG A 93 -0.65 -2.33 -0.97
CA ARG A 93 -1.06 -1.98 0.40
C ARG A 93 -0.08 -2.58 1.41
N ALA A 94 0.46 -1.74 2.30
CA ALA A 94 1.47 -2.12 3.26
C ALA A 94 0.99 -3.22 4.22
N VAL A 95 1.88 -4.12 4.61
CA VAL A 95 1.60 -5.22 5.56
C VAL A 95 1.76 -4.78 7.02
N SER A 96 2.54 -3.75 7.28
CA SER A 96 2.74 -3.15 8.61
C SER A 96 2.91 -1.64 8.51
N THR A 97 2.64 -0.95 9.59
CA THR A 97 3.01 0.46 9.80
C THR A 97 4.46 0.63 10.23
N ASP A 98 5.12 -0.45 10.63
CA ASP A 98 6.53 -0.53 10.99
C ASP A 98 7.33 -1.28 9.91
N ASN A 99 8.32 -0.60 9.33
CA ASN A 99 9.16 -1.18 8.28
C ASN A 99 9.98 -2.37 8.77
N ALA A 100 10.43 -2.38 10.03
CA ALA A 100 11.21 -3.48 10.59
C ALA A 100 10.35 -4.74 10.77
N GLU A 101 9.09 -4.59 11.18
CA GLU A 101 8.13 -5.70 11.23
C GLU A 101 7.83 -6.26 9.84
N ALA A 102 7.60 -5.37 8.85
CA ALA A 102 7.36 -5.78 7.47
C ALA A 102 8.59 -6.54 6.90
N GLU A 103 9.79 -6.03 7.14
CA GLU A 103 11.03 -6.68 6.70
C GLU A 103 11.22 -8.05 7.37
N ALA A 104 10.93 -8.17 8.66
CA ALA A 104 11.02 -9.43 9.39
C ALA A 104 10.03 -10.47 8.85
N LEU A 105 8.81 -10.06 8.51
CA LEU A 105 7.80 -10.93 7.89
C LEU A 105 8.33 -11.58 6.60
N PHE A 106 8.86 -10.77 5.69
CA PHE A 106 9.36 -11.26 4.40
C PHE A 106 10.69 -12.04 4.52
N LYS A 107 11.55 -11.71 5.48
CA LYS A 107 12.74 -12.52 5.80
C LYS A 107 12.39 -13.88 6.39
N GLY A 108 11.23 -14.01 7.02
CA GLY A 108 10.76 -15.27 7.62
C GLY A 108 10.30 -16.32 6.60
N TYR A 109 10.08 -15.95 5.33
CA TYR A 109 9.67 -16.87 4.29
C TYR A 109 10.28 -16.50 2.92
N ASP A 110 11.15 -17.36 2.41
CA ASP A 110 11.97 -17.12 1.21
C ASP A 110 11.18 -17.08 -0.11
N LYS A 111 9.93 -17.57 -0.11
CA LYS A 111 9.01 -17.51 -1.26
C LYS A 111 8.03 -16.36 -1.17
N SER A 112 8.35 -15.33 -0.41
CA SER A 112 7.50 -14.16 -0.23
C SER A 112 8.17 -12.88 -0.71
N VAL A 113 7.37 -11.91 -1.18
CA VAL A 113 7.84 -10.60 -1.58
C VAL A 113 6.74 -9.56 -1.43
N PHE A 114 7.15 -8.31 -1.20
CA PHE A 114 6.28 -7.13 -1.30
C PHE A 114 6.65 -6.33 -2.55
N VAL A 115 5.63 -5.91 -3.30
CA VAL A 115 5.75 -5.02 -4.45
C VAL A 115 4.88 -3.79 -4.21
N GLY A 116 5.49 -2.65 -4.02
CA GLY A 116 4.79 -1.40 -3.73
C GLY A 116 5.67 -0.17 -3.89
N THR A 117 5.11 0.98 -3.51
CA THR A 117 5.80 2.27 -3.52
C THR A 117 6.42 2.56 -2.15
N ASP A 118 7.42 3.42 -2.12
CA ASP A 118 7.91 4.01 -0.88
C ASP A 118 7.00 5.18 -0.48
N PHE A 119 6.16 4.97 0.52
CA PHE A 119 5.21 5.97 1.02
C PHE A 119 5.91 7.18 1.63
N THR A 120 7.08 6.98 2.24
CA THR A 120 7.89 8.04 2.82
C THR A 120 8.38 9.00 1.75
N GLN A 121 8.91 8.48 0.65
CA GLN A 121 9.35 9.27 -0.49
C GLN A 121 8.23 10.16 -1.05
N ALA A 122 7.02 9.61 -1.20
CA ALA A 122 5.87 10.35 -1.69
C ALA A 122 5.49 11.52 -0.77
N GLY A 123 5.53 11.31 0.55
CA GLY A 123 5.30 12.36 1.55
C GLY A 123 6.38 13.45 1.55
N ILE A 124 7.65 13.05 1.47
CA ILE A 124 8.79 13.98 1.40
C ILE A 124 8.72 14.85 0.15
N MET A 125 8.47 14.26 -1.00
CA MET A 125 8.32 15.01 -2.26
C MET A 125 7.17 16.01 -2.18
N GLN A 126 6.02 15.60 -1.66
CA GLN A 126 4.87 16.48 -1.46
C GLN A 126 5.23 17.65 -0.53
N GLY A 127 5.89 17.39 0.60
CA GLY A 127 6.29 18.42 1.55
C GLY A 127 7.25 19.45 0.93
N LYS A 128 8.25 18.98 0.20
CA LYS A 128 9.19 19.88 -0.51
C LYS A 128 8.48 20.76 -1.52
N MET A 129 7.61 20.19 -2.35
CA MET A 129 6.83 20.96 -3.34
C MET A 129 5.94 22.02 -2.68
N ILE A 130 5.30 21.67 -1.55
CA ILE A 130 4.49 22.61 -0.78
C ILE A 130 5.37 23.74 -0.21
N GLY A 131 6.50 23.40 0.43
CA GLY A 131 7.41 24.36 1.01
C GLY A 131 7.99 25.34 -0.02
N GLU A 132 8.43 24.82 -1.17
CA GLU A 132 8.92 25.64 -2.30
C GLU A 132 7.84 26.60 -2.83
N TYR A 133 6.61 26.09 -3.04
CA TYR A 133 5.50 26.91 -3.48
C TYR A 133 5.13 28.01 -2.46
N VAL A 134 5.05 27.64 -1.18
CA VAL A 134 4.75 28.60 -0.11
C VAL A 134 5.83 29.65 -0.01
N LEU A 135 7.11 29.29 -0.13
CA LEU A 135 8.22 30.22 -0.09
C LEU A 135 8.16 31.23 -1.23
N GLU A 136 7.87 30.76 -2.45
CA GLU A 136 7.75 31.63 -3.64
C GLU A 136 6.56 32.59 -3.54
N HIS A 137 5.47 32.21 -2.87
CA HIS A 137 4.21 32.95 -2.79
C HIS A 137 3.89 33.43 -1.38
N PHE A 138 4.88 33.54 -0.49
CA PHE A 138 4.68 33.80 0.94
C PHE A 138 3.82 35.05 1.20
N ASP A 139 4.14 36.16 0.57
CA ASP A 139 3.42 37.43 0.74
C ASP A 139 1.95 37.38 0.28
N GLU A 140 1.64 36.50 -0.68
CA GLU A 140 0.27 36.28 -1.17
C GLU A 140 -0.53 35.37 -0.25
N LEU A 141 0.14 34.44 0.44
CA LEU A 141 -0.48 33.41 1.28
C LEU A 141 -0.60 33.84 2.75
N ASP A 142 0.25 34.77 3.21
CA ASP A 142 0.17 35.38 4.53
C ASP A 142 -0.91 36.48 4.54
N LEU A 143 -2.19 36.05 4.57
CA LEU A 143 -3.36 36.93 4.41
C LEU A 143 -3.52 37.95 5.54
N ASN A 144 -3.01 37.68 6.72
CA ASN A 144 -3.10 38.54 7.90
C ASN A 144 -1.78 39.27 8.22
N HIS A 145 -0.76 39.03 7.43
CA HIS A 145 0.58 39.67 7.54
C HIS A 145 1.24 39.47 8.94
N ASP A 146 1.05 38.27 9.54
CA ASP A 146 1.66 37.92 10.83
C ASP A 146 2.98 37.13 10.70
N GLY A 147 3.45 36.94 9.47
CA GLY A 147 4.67 36.18 9.17
C GLY A 147 4.49 34.67 9.27
N LYS A 148 3.25 34.19 9.17
CA LYS A 148 2.91 32.76 9.26
C LYS A 148 1.89 32.35 8.22
N ILE A 149 2.00 31.11 7.77
CA ILE A 149 1.01 30.51 6.90
C ILE A 149 0.12 29.59 7.72
N SER A 150 -1.17 29.93 7.78
CA SER A 150 -2.20 29.09 8.40
C SER A 150 -2.73 28.08 7.37
N TYR A 151 -2.78 26.80 7.74
CA TYR A 151 -3.25 25.76 6.86
C TYR A 151 -4.15 24.75 7.58
N VAL A 152 -4.90 23.96 6.80
CA VAL A 152 -5.68 22.82 7.27
C VAL A 152 -5.21 21.58 6.51
N MET A 153 -4.77 20.56 7.25
CA MET A 153 -4.37 19.28 6.66
C MET A 153 -5.48 18.25 6.83
N PHE A 154 -5.98 17.73 5.70
CA PHE A 154 -6.92 16.61 5.71
C PHE A 154 -6.16 15.31 5.58
N LYS A 155 -6.42 14.37 6.48
CA LYS A 155 -5.87 13.01 6.47
C LYS A 155 -6.93 12.03 5.98
N GLY A 156 -6.52 11.03 5.23
CA GLY A 156 -7.37 9.91 4.84
C GLY A 156 -7.54 8.89 5.98
N ASP A 157 -7.57 7.62 5.64
CA ASP A 157 -7.69 6.53 6.61
C ASP A 157 -6.48 6.52 7.57
N GLU A 158 -6.78 6.50 8.88
CA GLU A 158 -5.79 6.53 9.96
C GLU A 158 -4.81 5.34 9.93
N ALA A 159 -5.23 4.19 9.42
CA ALA A 159 -4.42 2.99 9.30
C ALA A 159 -3.65 2.92 7.96
N ASN A 160 -3.92 3.82 7.01
CA ASN A 160 -3.30 3.80 5.70
C ASN A 160 -1.91 4.46 5.74
N GLN A 161 -0.87 3.70 5.38
CA GLN A 161 0.53 4.15 5.38
C GLN A 161 0.78 5.37 4.49
N GLU A 162 0.13 5.44 3.36
CA GLU A 162 0.26 6.57 2.44
C GLU A 162 -0.35 7.84 3.06
N ALA A 163 -1.52 7.73 3.71
CA ALA A 163 -2.14 8.85 4.41
C ALA A 163 -1.28 9.33 5.60
N ILE A 164 -0.68 8.40 6.35
CA ILE A 164 0.25 8.71 7.44
C ILE A 164 1.48 9.44 6.92
N ALA A 165 2.14 8.90 5.91
CA ALA A 165 3.36 9.49 5.36
C ALA A 165 3.12 10.87 4.72
N ARG A 166 2.04 11.02 3.94
CA ARG A 166 1.71 12.30 3.30
C ARG A 166 1.33 13.39 4.30
N THR A 167 0.64 13.07 5.38
CA THR A 167 0.30 14.06 6.41
C THR A 167 1.51 14.40 7.28
N LYS A 168 2.37 13.45 7.61
CA LYS A 168 3.57 13.69 8.41
C LYS A 168 4.63 14.46 7.61
N TYR A 169 5.16 13.84 6.57
CA TYR A 169 6.28 14.40 5.81
C TYR A 169 5.85 15.58 4.92
N GLY A 170 4.57 15.66 4.56
CA GLY A 170 4.02 16.83 3.87
C GLY A 170 4.15 18.11 4.69
N VAL A 171 4.03 18.03 6.00
CA VAL A 171 4.23 19.17 6.92
C VAL A 171 5.71 19.32 7.27
N GLU A 172 6.35 18.26 7.78
CA GLU A 172 7.76 18.33 8.26
C GLU A 172 8.71 18.85 7.17
N CYS A 173 8.63 18.34 5.95
CA CYS A 173 9.51 18.75 4.87
C CYS A 173 9.15 20.13 4.28
N ALA A 174 7.88 20.56 4.37
CA ALA A 174 7.53 21.94 4.04
C ALA A 174 8.13 22.93 5.05
N ASP A 175 8.03 22.63 6.35
CA ASP A 175 8.63 23.43 7.41
C ASP A 175 10.18 23.50 7.29
N GLU A 176 10.82 22.38 6.92
CA GLU A 176 12.26 22.35 6.66
C GLU A 176 12.67 23.32 5.54
N VAL A 177 11.91 23.36 4.43
CA VAL A 177 12.17 24.29 3.32
C VAL A 177 12.00 25.74 3.76
N LEU A 178 10.94 26.04 4.51
CA LEU A 178 10.62 27.40 4.95
C LEU A 178 11.59 27.91 6.03
N THR A 179 12.11 27.03 6.88
CA THR A 179 13.07 27.41 7.93
C THR A 179 14.50 27.51 7.44
N ALA A 180 14.84 26.92 6.31
CA ALA A 180 16.16 26.99 5.69
C ALA A 180 16.37 28.26 4.83
N ALA A 181 15.30 28.99 4.53
CA ALA A 181 15.29 30.20 3.71
C ALA A 181 15.34 31.45 4.55
#